data_f63136330f3cbfa11e0928600467fc9d
#
_entry.id   f63136330f3cbfa11e0928600467fc9d
#
_cell.length_a   1.000
_cell.length_b   1.000
_cell.length_c   1.000
_cell.angle_alpha   90.00
_cell.angle_beta   90.00
_cell.angle_gamma   90.00
#
_symmetry.space_group_name_H-M   'P 1'
#
loop_
_entity.id
_entity.type
_entity.pdbx_description
1 polymer ?
#
loop_
_entity_poly.entity_id
_entity_poly.type
_entity_poly.pdbx_seq_one_letter_code
_entity_poly.pdbx_strand_id
1 'polypeptide(L)'
;VIAANKQTAGRGRLDHTWTSVPGESFIVSLVVSVPVSIMRDSSVNGWLQMIAGYEMREAIVGAVRDCGGGFDENIEDIALKWPNDIFVDGQKLGGVLAEMVPIAGCEDRVAIVIGVGLNLAVAQERLPIDKAASLQLIAHDLPDVAVMRDAIAARWVRGLRSRLADFEEDSHREAVR
;
A
#
# COMPACT_ATOMS: atom_id res chain seq x y z
N VAL A 1 10.22 8.94 -0.55
CA VAL A 1 9.33 8.30 0.45
C VAL A 1 9.03 9.32 1.54
N ILE A 2 7.76 9.43 1.93
CA ILE A 2 7.29 10.26 3.03
C ILE A 2 6.53 9.34 4.00
N ALA A 3 6.87 9.40 5.28
CA ALA A 3 6.16 8.68 6.34
C ALA A 3 5.62 9.67 7.38
N ALA A 4 4.48 9.36 7.98
CA ALA A 4 3.85 10.18 9.00
C ALA A 4 3.34 9.31 10.18
N ASN A 5 3.34 9.88 11.38
CA ASN A 5 2.76 9.24 12.56
C ASN A 5 1.26 9.47 12.68
N LYS A 6 0.73 10.50 12.02
CA LYS A 6 -0.68 10.88 12.03
C LYS A 6 -1.04 11.59 10.74
N GLN A 7 -2.20 11.31 10.22
CA GLN A 7 -2.86 12.09 9.17
C GLN A 7 -4.04 12.85 9.77
N THR A 8 -4.10 14.16 9.55
CA THR A 8 -5.21 15.02 10.03
C THR A 8 -6.30 15.19 8.99
N ALA A 9 -5.99 14.90 7.70
CA ALA A 9 -6.90 14.96 6.59
C ALA A 9 -6.63 13.78 5.64
N GLY A 10 -6.68 12.56 6.18
CA GLY A 10 -6.44 11.34 5.41
C GLY A 10 -7.54 11.13 4.37
N ARG A 11 -7.13 10.76 3.15
CA ARG A 11 -8.03 10.55 2.00
C ARG A 11 -8.02 9.11 1.55
N GLY A 12 -9.20 8.61 1.22
CA GLY A 12 -9.43 7.40 0.45
C GLY A 12 -9.99 7.72 -0.93
N ARG A 13 -10.42 6.72 -1.67
CA ARG A 13 -11.08 6.91 -2.96
C ARG A 13 -12.51 7.47 -2.76
N LEU A 14 -13.02 8.15 -3.82
CA LEU A 14 -14.39 8.66 -3.86
C LEU A 14 -14.74 9.51 -2.64
N ASP A 15 -13.81 10.38 -2.24
CA ASP A 15 -13.93 11.31 -1.10
C ASP A 15 -14.13 10.63 0.28
N HIS A 16 -13.89 9.32 0.38
CA HIS A 16 -13.86 8.67 1.68
C HIS A 16 -12.69 9.19 2.52
N THR A 17 -12.94 9.33 3.81
CA THR A 17 -11.91 9.70 4.78
C THR A 17 -11.11 8.46 5.22
N TRP A 18 -9.79 8.60 5.30
CA TRP A 18 -8.92 7.65 5.99
C TRP A 18 -8.65 8.15 7.41
N THR A 19 -9.02 7.36 8.40
CA THR A 19 -8.75 7.66 9.83
C THR A 19 -7.49 6.92 10.27
N SER A 20 -6.57 7.61 10.93
CA SER A 20 -5.35 7.03 11.48
C SER A 20 -5.23 7.28 12.97
N VAL A 21 -4.78 6.28 13.69
CA VAL A 21 -4.45 6.40 15.11
C VAL A 21 -2.95 6.74 15.23
N PRO A 22 -2.60 7.82 15.93
CA PRO A 22 -1.20 8.26 16.04
C PRO A 22 -0.29 7.17 16.59
N GLY A 23 0.78 6.86 15.86
CA GLY A 23 1.76 5.85 16.27
C GLY A 23 1.33 4.39 16.07
N GLU A 24 0.05 4.12 15.76
CA GLU A 24 -0.49 2.76 15.63
C GLU A 24 -0.88 2.41 14.19
N SER A 25 -0.76 3.37 13.29
CA SER A 25 -1.06 3.21 11.87
C SER A 25 0.22 3.29 11.02
N PHE A 26 0.24 2.54 9.93
CA PHE A 26 1.21 2.73 8.85
C PHE A 26 0.68 3.80 7.91
N ILE A 27 1.43 4.87 7.73
CA ILE A 27 1.09 5.97 6.83
C ILE A 27 2.34 6.31 6.05
N VAL A 28 2.42 5.84 4.81
CA VAL A 28 3.59 6.04 3.94
C VAL A 28 3.14 6.40 2.54
N SER A 29 3.81 7.34 1.94
CA SER A 29 3.64 7.71 0.52
C SER A 29 4.97 7.60 -0.22
N LEU A 30 4.89 7.03 -1.42
CA LEU A 30 6.00 6.96 -2.38
C LEU A 30 5.62 7.79 -3.62
N VAL A 31 6.57 8.58 -4.11
CA VAL A 31 6.42 9.27 -5.40
C VAL A 31 7.28 8.55 -6.43
N VAL A 32 6.68 8.17 -7.53
CA VAL A 32 7.34 7.57 -8.68
C VAL A 32 7.03 8.40 -9.92
N SER A 33 7.93 8.37 -10.93
CA SER A 33 7.70 8.99 -12.22
C SER A 33 7.52 7.91 -13.26
N VAL A 34 6.46 7.99 -14.05
CA VAL A 34 6.16 7.04 -15.14
C VAL A 34 5.93 7.79 -16.46
N PRO A 35 6.14 7.13 -17.62
CA PRO A 35 5.78 7.71 -18.91
C PRO A 35 4.29 8.07 -18.98
N VAL A 36 3.98 9.24 -19.55
CA VAL A 36 2.59 9.68 -19.77
C VAL A 36 1.81 8.70 -20.65
N SER A 37 2.49 8.02 -21.57
CA SER A 37 1.89 7.00 -22.44
C SER A 37 1.19 5.89 -21.65
N ILE A 38 1.81 5.41 -20.57
CA ILE A 38 1.23 4.39 -19.67
C ILE A 38 -0.07 4.91 -19.03
N MET A 39 -0.10 6.16 -18.63
CA MET A 39 -1.28 6.74 -17.96
C MET A 39 -2.43 7.05 -18.91
N ARG A 40 -2.14 7.23 -20.21
CA ARG A 40 -3.16 7.43 -21.25
C ARG A 40 -3.81 6.13 -21.71
N ASP A 41 -3.15 5.02 -21.48
CA ASP A 41 -3.69 3.70 -21.80
C ASP A 41 -4.62 3.22 -20.68
N SER A 42 -5.93 3.23 -20.97
CA SER A 42 -6.97 2.81 -20.00
C SER A 42 -6.92 1.32 -19.67
N SER A 43 -6.27 0.50 -20.49
CA SER A 43 -6.10 -0.93 -20.20
C SER A 43 -4.97 -1.19 -19.20
N VAL A 44 -4.08 -0.23 -19.02
CA VAL A 44 -2.83 -0.37 -18.25
C VAL A 44 -2.80 0.47 -16.98
N ASN A 45 -3.34 1.70 -17.02
CA ASN A 45 -3.18 2.66 -15.91
C ASN A 45 -3.72 2.19 -14.56
N GLY A 46 -4.75 1.34 -14.55
CA GLY A 46 -5.31 0.76 -13.33
C GLY A 46 -4.39 -0.24 -12.62
N TRP A 47 -3.42 -0.81 -13.33
CA TRP A 47 -2.50 -1.78 -12.78
C TRP A 47 -1.52 -1.20 -11.78
N LEU A 48 -1.17 0.08 -11.87
CA LEU A 48 -0.25 0.73 -10.94
C LEU A 48 -0.71 0.60 -9.48
N GLN A 49 -2.00 0.79 -9.24
CA GLN A 49 -2.59 0.67 -7.92
C GLN A 49 -2.63 -0.79 -7.45
N MET A 50 -2.92 -1.72 -8.35
CA MET A 50 -2.92 -3.16 -8.07
C MET A 50 -1.51 -3.68 -7.77
N ILE A 51 -0.51 -3.25 -8.54
CA ILE A 51 0.91 -3.55 -8.29
C ILE A 51 1.32 -3.05 -6.89
N ALA A 52 0.96 -1.81 -6.56
CA ALA A 52 1.28 -1.24 -5.26
C ALA A 52 0.61 -2.00 -4.10
N GLY A 53 -0.63 -2.44 -4.29
CA GLY A 53 -1.36 -3.27 -3.33
C GLY A 53 -0.74 -4.65 -3.17
N TYR A 54 -0.41 -5.30 -4.28
CA TYR A 54 0.23 -6.62 -4.27
C TYR A 54 1.58 -6.59 -3.52
N GLU A 55 2.43 -5.62 -3.85
CA GLU A 55 3.73 -5.47 -3.18
C GLU A 55 3.56 -5.09 -1.70
N MET A 56 2.48 -4.40 -1.32
CA MET A 56 2.18 -4.14 0.09
C MET A 56 1.77 -5.42 0.83
N ARG A 57 0.93 -6.27 0.22
CA ARG A 57 0.60 -7.59 0.76
C ARG A 57 1.86 -8.42 1.00
N GLU A 58 2.73 -8.53 -0.01
CA GLU A 58 4.00 -9.24 0.10
C GLU A 58 4.93 -8.65 1.18
N ALA A 59 4.93 -7.31 1.30
CA ALA A 59 5.71 -6.62 2.32
C ALA A 59 5.21 -6.94 3.73
N ILE A 60 3.90 -6.98 3.96
CA ILE A 60 3.31 -7.33 5.26
C ILE A 60 3.69 -8.75 5.64
N VAL A 61 3.39 -9.72 4.75
CA VAL A 61 3.66 -11.14 5.00
C VAL A 61 5.14 -11.39 5.24
N GLY A 62 5.99 -10.82 4.40
CA GLY A 62 7.43 -10.96 4.54
C GLY A 62 8.00 -10.27 5.78
N ALA A 63 7.49 -9.09 6.16
CA ALA A 63 7.96 -8.39 7.36
C ALA A 63 7.60 -9.13 8.65
N VAL A 64 6.37 -9.66 8.75
CA VAL A 64 5.96 -10.48 9.90
C VAL A 64 6.91 -11.66 10.05
N ARG A 65 7.17 -12.40 8.98
CA ARG A 65 8.08 -13.57 8.99
C ARG A 65 9.53 -13.19 9.35
N ASP A 66 10.08 -12.15 8.74
CA ASP A 66 11.46 -11.71 8.98
C ASP A 66 11.68 -11.24 10.43
N CYS A 67 10.64 -10.71 11.05
CA CYS A 67 10.67 -10.30 12.45
C CYS A 67 10.45 -11.46 13.43
N GLY A 68 10.27 -12.69 12.94
CA GLY A 68 10.05 -13.88 13.76
C GLY A 68 8.61 -14.08 14.20
N GLY A 69 7.67 -13.26 13.74
CA GLY A 69 6.25 -13.39 13.98
C GLY A 69 5.55 -14.38 13.06
N GLY A 70 4.26 -14.63 13.33
CA GLY A 70 3.39 -15.47 12.54
C GLY A 70 1.97 -14.91 12.49
N PHE A 71 1.15 -15.45 11.61
CA PHE A 71 -0.28 -15.18 11.57
C PHE A 71 -1.03 -16.21 12.41
N ASP A 72 -2.16 -15.83 13.00
CA ASP A 72 -2.99 -16.70 13.78
C ASP A 72 -3.54 -17.86 12.89
N GLU A 73 -3.74 -19.03 13.47
CA GLU A 73 -4.11 -20.27 12.74
C GLU A 73 -5.42 -20.13 11.95
N ASN A 74 -6.31 -19.25 12.35
CA ASN A 74 -7.58 -18.98 11.69
C ASN A 74 -7.45 -18.00 10.51
N ILE A 75 -6.28 -17.40 10.29
CA ILE A 75 -6.04 -16.46 9.19
C ILE A 75 -5.61 -17.22 7.95
N GLU A 76 -6.50 -17.29 6.95
CA GLU A 76 -6.24 -18.02 5.71
C GLU A 76 -5.27 -17.24 4.79
N ASP A 77 -5.52 -15.95 4.54
CA ASP A 77 -4.66 -15.12 3.68
C ASP A 77 -4.93 -13.62 3.87
N ILE A 78 -3.90 -12.82 3.57
CA ILE A 78 -4.04 -11.39 3.31
C ILE A 78 -4.31 -11.20 1.82
N ALA A 79 -5.49 -10.75 1.48
CA ALA A 79 -5.98 -10.63 0.11
C ALA A 79 -6.05 -9.17 -0.36
N LEU A 80 -6.06 -8.99 -1.67
CA LEU A 80 -6.40 -7.72 -2.30
C LEU A 80 -7.88 -7.73 -2.71
N LYS A 81 -8.62 -6.76 -2.24
CA LYS A 81 -9.96 -6.48 -2.72
C LYS A 81 -9.91 -5.32 -3.71
N TRP A 82 -10.21 -5.67 -4.96
CA TRP A 82 -10.26 -4.66 -6.02
C TRP A 82 -11.19 -3.50 -5.61
N PRO A 83 -10.85 -2.24 -5.89
CA PRO A 83 -9.66 -1.83 -6.66
C PRO A 83 -8.43 -1.49 -5.82
N ASN A 84 -8.50 -1.40 -4.47
CA ASN A 84 -7.42 -0.77 -3.70
C ASN A 84 -7.33 -1.16 -2.23
N ASP A 85 -8.10 -2.12 -1.79
CA ASP A 85 -8.16 -2.46 -0.37
C ASP A 85 -7.34 -3.72 -0.06
N ILE A 86 -6.71 -3.71 1.11
CA ILE A 86 -6.00 -4.85 1.69
C ILE A 86 -6.92 -5.43 2.75
N PHE A 87 -7.26 -6.70 2.58
CA PHE A 87 -8.24 -7.41 3.41
C PHE A 87 -7.63 -8.66 4.04
N VAL A 88 -8.21 -9.06 5.15
CA VAL A 88 -7.99 -10.33 5.81
C VAL A 88 -9.34 -10.82 6.32
N ASP A 89 -9.74 -12.04 5.94
CA ASP A 89 -11.00 -12.69 6.36
C ASP A 89 -12.24 -11.77 6.30
N GLY A 90 -12.37 -11.03 5.21
CA GLY A 90 -13.50 -10.12 4.99
C GLY A 90 -13.43 -8.80 5.75
N GLN A 91 -12.35 -8.54 6.50
CA GLN A 91 -12.11 -7.31 7.24
C GLN A 91 -11.01 -6.47 6.57
N LYS A 92 -11.14 -5.15 6.60
CA LYS A 92 -10.20 -4.22 5.97
C LYS A 92 -9.01 -3.94 6.89
N LEU A 93 -7.82 -4.39 6.47
CA LEU A 93 -6.55 -4.09 7.13
C LEU A 93 -6.01 -2.73 6.72
N GLY A 94 -6.25 -2.33 5.47
CA GLY A 94 -5.75 -1.07 4.93
C GLY A 94 -6.17 -0.79 3.51
N GLY A 95 -5.52 0.19 2.90
CA GLY A 95 -5.79 0.57 1.52
C GLY A 95 -4.66 1.34 0.86
N VAL A 96 -4.71 1.36 -0.46
CA VAL A 96 -3.76 2.06 -1.34
C VAL A 96 -4.51 3.14 -2.13
N LEU A 97 -3.93 4.32 -2.23
CA LEU A 97 -4.42 5.41 -3.07
C LEU A 97 -3.31 5.88 -3.99
N ALA A 98 -3.56 5.85 -5.30
CA ALA A 98 -2.63 6.39 -6.29
C ALA A 98 -3.24 7.65 -6.93
N GLU A 99 -2.48 8.73 -6.93
CA GLU A 99 -2.88 10.02 -7.49
C GLU A 99 -1.83 10.49 -8.50
N MET A 100 -2.29 10.93 -9.66
CA MET A 100 -1.44 11.46 -10.71
C MET A 100 -1.21 12.96 -10.51
N VAL A 101 0.04 13.40 -10.60
CA VAL A 101 0.44 14.80 -10.47
C VAL A 101 1.34 15.19 -11.66
N PRO A 102 0.99 16.22 -12.42
CA PRO A 102 1.86 16.72 -13.49
C PRO A 102 3.22 17.16 -12.95
N ILE A 103 4.28 16.91 -13.73
CA ILE A 103 5.63 17.39 -13.42
C ILE A 103 5.87 18.67 -14.24
N ALA A 104 6.12 19.78 -13.54
CA ALA A 104 6.36 21.06 -14.21
C ALA A 104 7.58 20.96 -15.15
N GLY A 105 7.39 21.40 -16.41
CA GLY A 105 8.46 21.36 -17.41
C GLY A 105 8.79 19.97 -17.98
N CYS A 106 7.96 18.95 -17.71
CA CYS A 106 8.14 17.60 -18.22
C CYS A 106 6.83 17.12 -18.88
N GLU A 107 6.83 16.93 -20.18
CA GLU A 107 5.63 16.55 -20.94
C GLU A 107 5.52 15.05 -21.21
N ASP A 108 6.61 14.32 -21.12
CA ASP A 108 6.72 12.90 -21.42
C ASP A 108 6.55 12.00 -20.18
N ARG A 109 6.68 12.56 -18.99
CA ARG A 109 6.53 11.84 -17.72
C ARG A 109 5.55 12.53 -16.77
N VAL A 110 4.99 11.75 -15.87
CA VAL A 110 4.07 12.21 -14.82
C VAL A 110 4.45 11.58 -13.49
N ALA A 111 4.28 12.30 -12.40
CA ALA A 111 4.45 11.75 -11.06
C ALA A 111 3.18 11.01 -10.63
N ILE A 112 3.36 9.85 -10.02
CA ILE A 112 2.31 9.12 -9.32
C ILE A 112 2.66 9.12 -7.83
N VAL A 113 1.78 9.69 -7.03
CA VAL A 113 1.86 9.63 -5.57
C VAL A 113 1.08 8.42 -5.11
N ILE A 114 1.76 7.42 -4.58
CA ILE A 114 1.16 6.18 -4.07
C ILE A 114 1.18 6.24 -2.56
N GLY A 115 0.02 6.46 -1.96
CA GLY A 115 -0.19 6.46 -0.52
C GLY A 115 -0.73 5.13 -0.02
N VAL A 116 -0.23 4.68 1.12
CA VAL A 116 -0.74 3.48 1.83
C VAL A 116 -1.06 3.83 3.27
N GLY A 117 -2.25 3.41 3.69
CA GLY A 117 -2.67 3.39 5.08
C GLY A 117 -2.96 1.97 5.54
N LEU A 118 -2.36 1.53 6.66
CA LEU A 118 -2.67 0.25 7.31
C LEU A 118 -2.93 0.48 8.80
N ASN A 119 -3.80 -0.34 9.38
CA ASN A 119 -3.95 -0.46 10.82
C ASN A 119 -2.89 -1.47 11.33
N LEU A 120 -1.87 -1.01 12.07
CA LEU A 120 -0.82 -1.88 12.59
C LEU A 120 -1.11 -2.36 14.01
N ALA A 121 -1.28 -1.43 14.93
CA ALA A 121 -1.46 -1.71 16.35
C ALA A 121 -2.73 -1.05 16.92
N VAL A 122 -3.72 -0.81 16.05
CA VAL A 122 -5.00 -0.24 16.45
C VAL A 122 -5.80 -1.28 17.22
N ALA A 123 -6.15 -0.97 18.47
CA ALA A 123 -6.99 -1.85 19.26
C ALA A 123 -8.40 -1.98 18.67
N GLN A 124 -9.08 -3.09 18.90
CA GLN A 124 -10.38 -3.42 18.32
C GLN A 124 -11.42 -2.30 18.51
N GLU A 125 -11.45 -1.69 19.70
CA GLU A 125 -12.44 -0.67 20.07
C GLU A 125 -12.18 0.69 19.40
N ARG A 126 -10.99 0.86 18.78
CA ARG A 126 -10.58 2.09 18.09
C ARG A 126 -10.52 1.94 16.57
N LEU A 127 -10.84 0.75 16.07
CA LEU A 127 -10.97 0.56 14.63
C LEU A 127 -12.09 1.43 14.06
N PRO A 128 -11.89 2.05 12.88
CA PRO A 128 -12.82 3.06 12.35
C PRO A 128 -14.17 2.51 11.89
N ILE A 129 -14.26 1.23 11.65
CA ILE A 129 -15.48 0.52 11.20
C ILE A 129 -15.48 -0.92 11.74
N ASP A 130 -16.66 -1.51 11.90
CA ASP A 130 -16.83 -2.88 12.43
C ASP A 130 -16.13 -3.96 11.58
N LYS A 131 -15.96 -3.70 10.28
CA LYS A 131 -15.27 -4.60 9.34
C LYS A 131 -13.84 -4.15 9.07
N ALA A 132 -13.16 -3.62 10.06
CA ALA A 132 -11.73 -3.34 9.99
C ALA A 132 -10.93 -4.36 10.81
N ALA A 133 -9.71 -4.63 10.35
CA ALA A 133 -8.71 -5.41 11.05
C ALA A 133 -7.49 -4.54 11.39
N SER A 134 -6.68 -5.00 12.31
CA SER A 134 -5.36 -4.45 12.64
C SER A 134 -4.35 -5.60 12.68
N LEU A 135 -3.11 -5.34 12.26
CA LEU A 135 -2.09 -6.40 12.15
C LEU A 135 -1.85 -7.10 13.50
N GLN A 136 -1.82 -6.35 14.60
CA GLN A 136 -1.67 -6.93 15.95
C GLN A 136 -2.83 -7.83 16.39
N LEU A 137 -3.99 -7.78 15.73
CA LEU A 137 -5.15 -8.60 16.06
C LEU A 137 -5.23 -9.89 15.24
N ILE A 138 -4.32 -10.07 14.28
CA ILE A 138 -4.31 -11.20 13.35
C ILE A 138 -2.93 -11.88 13.27
N ALA A 139 -1.94 -11.36 13.99
CA ALA A 139 -0.57 -11.86 13.98
C ALA A 139 0.04 -11.76 15.37
N HIS A 140 0.90 -12.70 15.70
CA HIS A 140 1.56 -12.84 17.00
C HIS A 140 3.08 -12.68 16.88
N ASP A 141 3.75 -12.52 18.05
CA ASP A 141 5.22 -12.35 18.18
C ASP A 141 5.77 -11.19 17.33
N LEU A 142 4.98 -10.11 17.22
CA LEU A 142 5.36 -8.92 16.49
C LEU A 142 6.32 -8.05 17.34
N PRO A 143 7.34 -7.43 16.74
CA PRO A 143 8.15 -6.43 17.41
C PRO A 143 7.38 -5.13 17.64
N ASP A 144 8.03 -4.16 18.27
CA ASP A 144 7.48 -2.81 18.41
C ASP A 144 6.96 -2.26 17.07
N VAL A 145 5.88 -1.48 17.13
CA VAL A 145 5.20 -0.90 15.95
C VAL A 145 6.16 -0.14 15.03
N ALA A 146 7.14 0.56 15.60
CA ALA A 146 8.14 1.30 14.81
C ALA A 146 9.01 0.35 13.98
N VAL A 147 9.46 -0.75 14.57
CA VAL A 147 10.27 -1.78 13.90
C VAL A 147 9.45 -2.46 12.80
N MET A 148 8.20 -2.85 13.10
CA MET A 148 7.30 -3.45 12.11
C MET A 148 7.01 -2.49 10.95
N ARG A 149 6.76 -1.22 11.23
CA ARG A 149 6.54 -0.19 10.21
C ARG A 149 7.72 -0.03 9.28
N ASP A 150 8.93 0.02 9.83
CA ASP A 150 10.16 0.17 9.05
C ASP A 150 10.44 -1.08 8.20
N ALA A 151 10.20 -2.28 8.73
CA ALA A 151 10.33 -3.54 8.00
C ALA A 151 9.37 -3.62 6.82
N ILE A 152 8.09 -3.29 7.03
CA ILE A 152 7.07 -3.24 5.96
C ILE A 152 7.46 -2.18 4.92
N ALA A 153 7.82 -0.97 5.35
CA ALA A 153 8.17 0.11 4.43
C ALA A 153 9.37 -0.24 3.54
N ALA A 154 10.42 -0.81 4.13
CA ALA A 154 11.62 -1.21 3.41
C ALA A 154 11.34 -2.28 2.35
N ARG A 155 10.52 -3.28 2.68
CA ARG A 155 10.11 -4.33 1.75
C ARG A 155 9.23 -3.77 0.64
N TRP A 156 8.21 -2.99 1.00
CA TRP A 156 7.27 -2.40 0.04
C TRP A 156 7.98 -1.50 -0.98
N VAL A 157 8.84 -0.58 -0.53
CA VAL A 157 9.59 0.30 -1.42
C VAL A 157 10.50 -0.49 -2.37
N ARG A 158 11.15 -1.54 -1.90
CA ARG A 158 12.03 -2.38 -2.71
C ARG A 158 11.25 -3.16 -3.75
N GLY A 159 10.18 -3.86 -3.34
CA GLY A 159 9.33 -4.65 -4.23
C GLY A 159 8.64 -3.78 -5.27
N LEU A 160 8.03 -2.67 -4.84
CA LEU A 160 7.34 -1.75 -5.74
C LEU A 160 8.28 -1.14 -6.79
N ARG A 161 9.50 -0.75 -6.42
CA ARG A 161 10.49 -0.24 -7.38
C ARG A 161 10.87 -1.28 -8.43
N SER A 162 11.07 -2.53 -8.02
CA SER A 162 11.37 -3.62 -8.95
C SER A 162 10.22 -3.83 -9.93
N ARG A 163 9.01 -3.98 -9.43
CA ARG A 163 7.80 -4.22 -10.25
C ARG A 163 7.49 -3.07 -11.21
N LEU A 164 7.67 -1.83 -10.77
CA LEU A 164 7.43 -0.68 -11.63
C LEU A 164 8.46 -0.59 -12.76
N ALA A 165 9.72 -0.99 -12.53
CA ALA A 165 10.72 -1.06 -13.59
C ALA A 165 10.35 -2.13 -14.63
N ASP A 166 9.95 -3.33 -14.21
CA ASP A 166 9.50 -4.40 -15.09
C ASP A 166 8.25 -3.97 -15.89
N PHE A 167 7.29 -3.34 -15.22
CA PHE A 167 6.06 -2.84 -15.84
C PHE A 167 6.32 -1.75 -16.89
N GLU A 168 7.25 -0.84 -16.63
CA GLU A 168 7.65 0.20 -17.60
C GLU A 168 8.33 -0.43 -18.82
N GLU A 169 9.19 -1.43 -18.63
CA GLU A 169 9.88 -2.14 -19.71
C GLU A 169 8.91 -2.94 -20.60
N ASP A 170 7.97 -3.67 -20.00
CA ASP A 170 6.97 -4.46 -20.73
C ASP A 170 6.00 -3.56 -21.52
N SER A 171 5.56 -2.45 -20.92
CA SER A 171 4.72 -1.47 -21.61
C SER A 171 5.41 -0.84 -22.81
N HIS A 172 6.73 -0.67 -22.77
CA HIS A 172 7.50 -0.21 -23.93
C HIS A 172 7.59 -1.28 -25.03
N ARG A 173 7.72 -2.55 -24.68
CA ARG A 173 7.78 -3.64 -25.68
C ARG A 173 6.45 -3.81 -26.43
N GLU A 174 5.31 -3.61 -25.78
CA GLU A 174 4.00 -3.67 -26.43
C GLU A 174 3.74 -2.47 -27.35
N ALA A 175 4.21 -1.29 -27.00
CA ALA A 175 4.07 -0.07 -27.81
C ALA A 175 4.91 -0.09 -29.12
N VAL A 176 5.90 -0.98 -29.21
CA VAL A 176 6.81 -1.13 -30.39
C VAL A 176 6.35 -2.26 -31.31
N ARG A 177 5.36 -3.06 -30.96
CA ARG A 177 4.72 -4.10 -31.79
C ARG A 177 3.47 -3.58 -32.48
#